data_32a830818dd5d8fb92f1ca674fc1f144
#
_entry.id   32a830818dd5d8fb92f1ca674fc1f144
#
_cell.length_a   1.000
_cell.length_b   1.000
_cell.length_c   1.000
_cell.angle_alpha   90.00
_cell.angle_beta   90.00
_cell.angle_gamma   90.00
#
_symmetry.space_group_name_H-M   'P 1'
#
loop_
_entity.id
_entity.type
_entity.pdbx_description
1 polymer ?
#
loop_
_entity_poly.entity_id
_entity_poly.type
_entity_poly.pdbx_seq_one_letter_code
_entity_poly.pdbx_strand_id
1 'polypeptide(L)'
;MEKFNTNTVVIGAGVVGLAIAKEISAKNNEVIILEKEGKIGQITSSRNSGVIHAGMYYQSNSLKAKLCVEGNQLLYAYAKKFNIPFINTKKIIVANDESQLDQVLEIKNQAELNGVENLKILNAKQVNQLEPLIKSFGGLLVPSTGVIDQHSLMQSY
;
A
#
# COMPACT_ATOMS: atom_id res chain seq x y z
N MET A 1 -33.75 -15.44 -21.57
CA MET A 1 -32.37 -15.03 -21.22
C MET A 1 -32.35 -13.52 -21.17
N GLU A 2 -32.11 -12.95 -20.01
CA GLU A 2 -32.04 -11.49 -19.85
C GLU A 2 -30.82 -10.93 -20.58
N LYS A 3 -30.99 -9.81 -21.26
CA LYS A 3 -29.91 -9.11 -21.96
C LYS A 3 -29.70 -7.76 -21.30
N PHE A 4 -28.46 -7.48 -20.94
CA PHE A 4 -28.02 -6.19 -20.41
C PHE A 4 -27.16 -5.48 -21.44
N ASN A 5 -27.37 -4.19 -21.60
CA ASN A 5 -26.52 -3.33 -22.43
C ASN A 5 -25.73 -2.41 -21.51
N THR A 6 -24.44 -2.27 -21.76
CA THR A 6 -23.56 -1.37 -21.01
C THR A 6 -22.41 -0.92 -21.89
N ASN A 7 -21.84 0.23 -21.57
CA ASN A 7 -20.67 0.75 -22.27
C ASN A 7 -19.37 0.11 -21.79
N THR A 8 -19.35 -0.42 -20.56
CA THR A 8 -18.14 -0.96 -19.95
C THR A 8 -18.45 -2.20 -19.12
N VAL A 9 -17.66 -3.24 -19.31
CA VAL A 9 -17.66 -4.44 -18.46
C VAL A 9 -16.31 -4.56 -17.78
N VAL A 10 -16.31 -4.66 -16.45
CA VAL A 10 -15.13 -4.96 -15.65
C VAL A 10 -15.18 -6.42 -15.23
N ILE A 11 -14.15 -7.19 -15.56
CA ILE A 11 -14.06 -8.62 -15.22
C ILE A 11 -13.22 -8.75 -13.95
N GLY A 12 -13.86 -9.20 -12.89
CA GLY A 12 -13.28 -9.40 -11.57
C GLY A 12 -13.60 -8.25 -10.59
N ALA A 13 -14.15 -8.62 -9.43
CA ALA A 13 -14.47 -7.71 -8.34
C ALA A 13 -13.41 -7.76 -7.20
N GLY A 14 -12.14 -7.83 -7.57
CA GLY A 14 -11.02 -7.55 -6.68
C GLY A 14 -10.82 -6.04 -6.48
N VAL A 15 -9.93 -5.64 -5.59
CA VAL A 15 -9.69 -4.23 -5.24
C VAL A 15 -9.41 -3.33 -6.47
N VAL A 16 -8.67 -3.85 -7.45
CA VAL A 16 -8.35 -3.10 -8.68
C VAL A 16 -9.57 -2.94 -9.57
N GLY A 17 -10.34 -4.02 -9.81
CA GLY A 17 -11.56 -3.98 -10.63
C GLY A 17 -12.61 -3.04 -10.03
N LEU A 18 -12.80 -3.11 -8.72
CA LEU A 18 -13.74 -2.23 -8.00
C LEU A 18 -13.30 -0.75 -8.09
N ALA A 19 -12.02 -0.45 -7.87
CA ALA A 19 -11.50 0.91 -7.98
C ALA A 19 -11.68 1.48 -9.40
N ILE A 20 -11.41 0.68 -10.44
CA ILE A 20 -11.59 1.07 -11.85
C ILE A 20 -13.07 1.31 -12.14
N ALA A 21 -13.95 0.37 -11.74
CA ALA A 21 -15.38 0.51 -11.96
C ALA A 21 -15.95 1.77 -11.32
N LYS A 22 -15.53 2.08 -10.10
CA LYS A 22 -15.89 3.30 -9.40
C LYS A 22 -15.49 4.56 -10.17
N GLU A 23 -14.24 4.63 -10.65
CA GLU A 23 -13.75 5.80 -11.38
C GLU A 23 -14.46 5.98 -12.74
N ILE A 24 -14.84 4.88 -13.39
CA ILE A 24 -15.58 4.92 -14.65
C ILE A 24 -17.03 5.37 -14.39
N SER A 25 -17.69 4.80 -13.39
CA SER A 25 -19.08 5.14 -13.04
C SER A 25 -19.24 6.58 -12.58
N ALA A 26 -18.23 7.14 -11.88
CA ALA A 26 -18.22 8.54 -11.46
C ALA A 26 -18.28 9.54 -12.64
N LYS A 27 -17.95 9.08 -13.85
CA LYS A 27 -18.04 9.88 -15.09
C LYS A 27 -19.36 9.68 -15.84
N ASN A 28 -20.40 9.24 -15.15
CA ASN A 28 -21.74 8.96 -15.70
C ASN A 28 -21.74 7.85 -16.80
N ASN A 29 -20.82 6.88 -16.69
CA ASN A 29 -20.82 5.71 -17.55
C ASN A 29 -21.48 4.52 -16.84
N GLU A 30 -22.29 3.79 -17.54
CA GLU A 30 -22.81 2.51 -17.05
C GLU A 30 -21.71 1.46 -17.03
N VAL A 31 -21.54 0.80 -15.89
CA VAL A 31 -20.52 -0.23 -15.69
C VAL A 31 -21.18 -1.48 -15.13
N ILE A 32 -20.88 -2.63 -15.73
CA ILE A 32 -21.24 -3.95 -15.19
C ILE A 32 -19.96 -4.62 -14.71
N ILE A 33 -19.96 -5.11 -13.48
CA ILE A 33 -18.85 -5.90 -12.92
C ILE A 33 -19.27 -7.38 -12.97
N LEU A 34 -18.43 -8.22 -13.56
CA LEU A 34 -18.60 -9.67 -13.58
C LEU A 34 -17.60 -10.31 -12.61
N GLU A 35 -18.10 -11.02 -11.62
CA GLU A 35 -17.31 -11.77 -10.66
C GLU A 35 -17.73 -13.24 -10.66
N LYS A 36 -16.77 -14.16 -10.70
CA LYS A 36 -17.05 -15.60 -10.70
C LYS A 36 -17.32 -16.16 -9.31
N GLU A 37 -16.77 -15.50 -8.28
CA GLU A 37 -16.96 -15.90 -6.90
C GLU A 37 -18.27 -15.34 -6.34
N GLY A 38 -18.77 -15.93 -5.25
CA GLY A 38 -20.02 -15.50 -4.63
C GLY A 38 -20.00 -14.11 -3.94
N LYS A 39 -18.82 -13.52 -3.78
CA LYS A 39 -18.63 -12.19 -3.14
C LYS A 39 -17.43 -11.49 -3.74
N ILE A 40 -17.36 -10.17 -3.57
CA ILE A 40 -16.20 -9.36 -3.96
C ILE A 40 -14.93 -9.77 -3.20
N GLY A 41 -13.78 -9.64 -3.83
CA GLY A 41 -12.46 -9.73 -3.20
C GLY A 41 -12.07 -11.09 -2.63
N GLN A 42 -12.69 -12.19 -3.00
CA GLN A 42 -12.47 -13.50 -2.36
C GLN A 42 -11.13 -14.16 -2.66
N ILE A 43 -10.38 -13.68 -3.63
CA ILE A 43 -9.09 -14.27 -4.00
C ILE A 43 -7.95 -13.41 -3.41
N THR A 44 -7.07 -12.88 -4.24
CA THR A 44 -5.86 -12.15 -3.82
C THR A 44 -6.15 -10.94 -2.95
N SER A 45 -7.23 -10.20 -3.24
CA SER A 45 -7.56 -8.97 -2.54
C SER A 45 -7.95 -9.13 -1.05
N SER A 46 -8.30 -10.35 -0.63
CA SER A 46 -8.55 -10.68 0.77
C SER A 46 -7.48 -11.60 1.39
N ARG A 47 -6.47 -11.99 0.61
CA ARG A 47 -5.41 -12.91 1.02
C ARG A 47 -4.07 -12.21 1.14
N ASN A 48 -4.04 -11.07 1.79
CA ASN A 48 -2.86 -10.24 2.00
C ASN A 48 -2.89 -9.60 3.40
N SER A 49 -1.81 -8.95 3.78
CA SER A 49 -1.65 -8.34 5.11
C SER A 49 -2.20 -6.90 5.21
N GLY A 50 -2.83 -6.37 4.19
CA GLY A 50 -3.38 -5.02 4.17
C GLY A 50 -2.33 -3.90 4.28
N VAL A 51 -1.06 -4.18 3.99
CA VAL A 51 0.01 -3.19 4.13
C VAL A 51 -0.12 -2.06 3.12
N ILE A 52 -0.12 -0.83 3.61
CA ILE A 52 0.07 0.38 2.82
C ILE A 52 1.57 0.56 2.63
N HIS A 53 2.09 0.14 1.48
CA HIS A 53 3.51 0.20 1.17
C HIS A 53 4.00 1.62 0.89
N ALA A 54 5.24 1.95 1.32
CA ALA A 54 5.85 3.25 1.09
C ALA A 54 6.52 3.40 -0.29
N GLY A 55 6.82 2.30 -1.00
CA GLY A 55 7.48 2.36 -2.32
C GLY A 55 9.00 2.33 -2.32
N MET A 56 9.63 1.99 -1.20
CA MET A 56 11.07 2.16 -0.95
C MET A 56 12.00 1.24 -1.74
N TYR A 57 11.56 -0.01 -2.05
CA TYR A 57 12.44 -1.04 -2.62
C TYR A 57 12.42 -1.13 -4.15
N TYR A 58 11.56 -0.36 -4.80
CA TYR A 58 11.37 -0.51 -6.25
C TYR A 58 12.43 0.24 -7.02
N GLN A 59 12.79 -0.29 -8.20
CA GLN A 59 13.70 0.36 -9.10
C GLN A 59 13.20 1.79 -9.42
N SER A 60 14.06 2.78 -9.27
CA SER A 60 13.75 4.17 -9.56
C SER A 60 13.27 4.35 -11.01
N ASN A 61 12.36 5.29 -11.21
CA ASN A 61 11.69 5.58 -12.48
C ASN A 61 10.77 4.46 -13.00
N SER A 62 10.59 3.35 -12.29
CA SER A 62 9.57 2.35 -12.65
C SER A 62 8.17 2.85 -12.32
N LEU A 63 7.18 2.41 -13.12
CA LEU A 63 5.77 2.67 -12.79
C LEU A 63 5.42 2.18 -11.39
N LYS A 64 5.99 1.06 -10.96
CA LYS A 64 5.76 0.48 -9.64
C LYS A 64 6.24 1.40 -8.52
N ALA A 65 7.43 2.02 -8.65
CA ALA A 65 7.94 2.99 -7.69
C ALA A 65 7.02 4.22 -7.63
N LYS A 66 6.76 4.84 -8.78
CA LYS A 66 5.92 6.04 -8.89
C LYS A 66 4.52 5.82 -8.33
N LEU A 67 3.83 4.80 -8.82
CA LEU A 67 2.44 4.53 -8.43
C LEU A 67 2.31 4.07 -6.97
N CYS A 68 3.35 3.41 -6.41
CA CYS A 68 3.32 3.03 -5.00
C CYS A 68 3.45 4.24 -4.06
N VAL A 69 4.34 5.18 -4.36
CA VAL A 69 4.52 6.41 -3.56
C VAL A 69 3.27 7.31 -3.66
N GLU A 70 2.79 7.56 -4.87
CA GLU A 70 1.57 8.34 -5.11
C GLU A 70 0.34 7.65 -4.49
N GLY A 71 0.20 6.35 -4.71
CA GLY A 71 -0.89 5.54 -4.17
C GLY A 71 -0.91 5.47 -2.64
N ASN A 72 0.26 5.51 -1.98
CA ASN A 72 0.35 5.59 -0.53
C ASN A 72 -0.38 6.84 0.00
N GLN A 73 -0.07 8.01 -0.54
CA GLN A 73 -0.69 9.29 -0.15
C GLN A 73 -2.19 9.31 -0.45
N LEU A 74 -2.57 8.87 -1.66
CA LEU A 74 -3.96 8.81 -2.10
C LEU A 74 -4.79 7.85 -1.24
N LEU A 75 -4.21 6.70 -0.87
CA LEU A 75 -4.92 5.70 -0.07
C LEU A 75 -5.20 6.19 1.35
N TYR A 76 -4.26 6.88 2.00
CA TYR A 76 -4.51 7.51 3.30
C TYR A 76 -5.58 8.60 3.22
N ALA A 77 -5.51 9.44 2.18
CA ALA A 77 -6.53 10.49 1.96
C ALA A 77 -7.91 9.89 1.71
N TYR A 78 -7.98 8.84 0.89
CA TYR A 78 -9.20 8.12 0.59
C TYR A 78 -9.78 7.45 1.85
N ALA A 79 -8.94 6.73 2.61
CA ALA A 79 -9.38 6.06 3.83
C ALA A 79 -9.97 7.04 4.86
N LYS A 80 -9.34 8.20 5.03
CA LYS A 80 -9.88 9.28 5.88
C LYS A 80 -11.22 9.79 5.37
N LYS A 81 -11.33 10.06 4.07
CA LYS A 81 -12.55 10.60 3.44
C LYS A 81 -13.75 9.67 3.59
N PHE A 82 -13.53 8.37 3.49
CA PHE A 82 -14.58 7.35 3.51
C PHE A 82 -14.67 6.57 4.83
N ASN A 83 -13.98 7.02 5.88
CA ASN A 83 -13.96 6.40 7.21
C ASN A 83 -13.55 4.91 7.18
N ILE A 84 -12.61 4.56 6.31
CA ILE A 84 -12.07 3.21 6.23
C ILE A 84 -11.04 3.03 7.35
N PRO A 85 -11.12 1.96 8.16
CA PRO A 85 -10.17 1.72 9.23
C PRO A 85 -8.75 1.53 8.69
N PHE A 86 -7.80 2.28 9.24
CA PHE A 86 -6.37 2.12 8.98
C PHE A 86 -5.55 2.52 10.20
N ILE A 87 -4.32 2.01 10.27
CA ILE A 87 -3.34 2.38 11.29
C ILE A 87 -2.03 2.73 10.59
N ASN A 88 -1.47 3.89 10.87
CA ASN A 88 -0.11 4.23 10.46
C ASN A 88 0.87 3.58 11.44
N THR A 89 1.20 2.32 11.19
CA THR A 89 2.10 1.52 12.04
C THR A 89 3.54 1.96 11.93
N LYS A 90 3.90 2.67 10.86
CA LYS A 90 5.28 2.88 10.44
C LYS A 90 5.95 1.54 10.09
N LYS A 91 7.24 1.57 9.77
CA LYS A 91 8.09 0.40 9.58
C LYS A 91 9.50 0.74 10.01
N ILE A 92 10.18 -0.21 10.66
CA ILE A 92 11.62 -0.14 10.90
C ILE A 92 12.29 -1.26 10.11
N ILE A 93 13.32 -0.91 9.33
CA ILE A 93 14.24 -1.87 8.71
C ILE A 93 15.47 -1.88 9.58
N VAL A 94 15.86 -3.02 10.10
CA VAL A 94 16.95 -3.13 11.05
C VAL A 94 18.17 -3.81 10.45
N ALA A 95 19.36 -3.38 10.86
CA ALA A 95 20.63 -4.07 10.64
C ALA A 95 20.86 -5.02 11.83
N ASN A 96 20.82 -6.32 11.59
CA ASN A 96 21.10 -7.35 12.60
C ASN A 96 22.61 -7.57 12.80
N ASP A 97 23.41 -7.07 11.88
CA ASP A 97 24.86 -7.11 11.86
C ASP A 97 25.42 -5.74 11.42
N GLU A 98 26.60 -5.37 11.92
CA GLU A 98 27.20 -4.08 11.61
C GLU A 98 27.49 -3.91 10.11
N SER A 99 27.84 -4.98 9.41
CA SER A 99 28.06 -4.98 7.97
C SER A 99 26.80 -4.65 7.13
N GLN A 100 25.61 -4.72 7.73
CA GLN A 100 24.34 -4.39 7.06
C GLN A 100 23.98 -2.90 7.15
N LEU A 101 24.75 -2.08 7.89
CA LEU A 101 24.46 -0.65 8.01
C LEU A 101 24.56 0.08 6.65
N ASP A 102 25.50 -0.29 5.82
CA ASP A 102 25.63 0.27 4.46
C ASP A 102 24.41 -0.10 3.59
N GLN A 103 23.87 -1.30 3.71
CA GLN A 103 22.66 -1.72 3.01
C GLN A 103 21.44 -0.90 3.48
N VAL A 104 21.35 -0.57 4.76
CA VAL A 104 20.30 0.31 5.30
C VAL A 104 20.38 1.72 4.69
N LEU A 105 21.59 2.24 4.50
CA LEU A 105 21.82 3.52 3.83
C LEU A 105 21.46 3.46 2.34
N GLU A 106 21.82 2.38 1.65
CA GLU A 106 21.43 2.16 0.24
C GLU A 106 19.91 2.12 0.08
N ILE A 107 19.19 1.41 0.97
CA ILE A 107 17.71 1.38 0.97
C ILE A 107 17.14 2.78 1.19
N LYS A 108 17.72 3.56 2.10
CA LYS A 108 17.30 4.94 2.33
C LYS A 108 17.47 5.79 1.06
N ASN A 109 18.64 5.74 0.45
CA ASN A 109 18.93 6.50 -0.78
C ASN A 109 18.00 6.10 -1.92
N GLN A 110 17.76 4.79 -2.11
CA GLN A 110 16.80 4.29 -3.10
C GLN A 110 15.38 4.78 -2.82
N ALA A 111 14.96 4.79 -1.56
CA ALA A 111 13.63 5.25 -1.16
C ALA A 111 13.46 6.77 -1.40
N GLU A 112 14.48 7.58 -1.11
CA GLU A 112 14.49 9.04 -1.37
C GLU A 112 14.43 9.33 -2.88
N LEU A 113 15.17 8.58 -3.70
CA LEU A 113 15.09 8.66 -5.17
C LEU A 113 13.69 8.32 -5.69
N ASN A 114 12.96 7.46 -5.00
CA ASN A 114 11.57 7.13 -5.34
C ASN A 114 10.55 8.16 -4.83
N GLY A 115 10.98 9.17 -4.05
CA GLY A 115 10.12 10.19 -3.48
C GLY A 115 9.50 9.81 -2.12
N VAL A 116 10.04 8.81 -1.42
CA VAL A 116 9.62 8.49 -0.05
C VAL A 116 10.22 9.51 0.90
N GLU A 117 9.36 10.20 1.64
CA GLU A 117 9.75 11.31 2.50
C GLU A 117 9.88 10.92 3.98
N ASN A 118 10.52 11.81 4.76
CA ASN A 118 10.62 11.75 6.22
C ASN A 118 11.32 10.48 6.76
N LEU A 119 12.18 9.87 5.98
CA LEU A 119 13.00 8.73 6.37
C LEU A 119 14.02 9.13 7.44
N LYS A 120 14.23 8.27 8.44
CA LYS A 120 15.17 8.54 9.53
C LYS A 120 16.09 7.35 9.78
N ILE A 121 17.40 7.57 9.70
CA ILE A 121 18.37 6.60 10.20
C ILE A 121 18.31 6.61 11.73
N LEU A 122 18.26 5.43 12.31
CA LEU A 122 18.21 5.19 13.74
C LEU A 122 19.48 4.45 14.17
N ASN A 123 20.07 4.85 15.30
CA ASN A 123 21.08 4.04 15.96
C ASN A 123 20.42 2.89 16.77
N ALA A 124 21.24 1.94 17.26
CA ALA A 124 20.76 0.78 18.02
C ALA A 124 19.89 1.16 19.23
N LYS A 125 20.25 2.22 19.97
CA LYS A 125 19.47 2.68 21.13
C LYS A 125 18.10 3.20 20.72
N GLN A 126 18.01 3.93 19.61
CA GLN A 126 16.75 4.45 19.09
C GLN A 126 15.84 3.34 18.56
N VAL A 127 16.40 2.32 17.89
CA VAL A 127 15.64 1.12 17.50
C VAL A 127 15.08 0.43 18.74
N ASN A 128 15.91 0.19 19.75
CA ASN A 128 15.49 -0.48 20.99
C ASN A 128 14.42 0.31 21.77
N GLN A 129 14.43 1.65 21.71
CA GLN A 129 13.38 2.48 22.32
C GLN A 129 12.01 2.30 21.62
N LEU A 130 12.01 2.06 20.32
CA LEU A 130 10.78 1.85 19.55
C LEU A 130 10.31 0.39 19.62
N GLU A 131 11.26 -0.54 19.60
CA GLU A 131 11.02 -1.98 19.57
C GLU A 131 11.97 -2.68 20.59
N PRO A 132 11.61 -2.73 21.88
CA PRO A 132 12.51 -3.19 22.95
C PRO A 132 13.00 -4.62 22.82
N LEU A 133 12.27 -5.48 22.09
CA LEU A 133 12.63 -6.88 21.87
C LEU A 133 13.59 -7.08 20.71
N ILE A 134 13.84 -6.05 19.91
CA ILE A 134 14.72 -6.13 18.75
C ILE A 134 16.15 -5.71 19.14
N LYS A 135 17.10 -6.61 18.91
CA LYS A 135 18.53 -6.32 18.97
C LYS A 135 19.01 -5.94 17.57
N SER A 136 19.64 -4.77 17.43
CA SER A 136 20.14 -4.30 16.14
C SER A 136 21.35 -3.40 16.32
N PHE A 137 22.11 -3.22 15.23
CA PHE A 137 23.20 -2.22 15.14
C PHE A 137 22.69 -0.84 14.71
N GLY A 138 21.46 -0.75 14.21
CA GLY A 138 20.80 0.44 13.75
C GLY A 138 19.66 0.09 12.81
N GLY A 139 19.06 1.09 12.15
CA GLY A 139 17.97 0.85 11.21
C GLY A 139 17.47 2.10 10.50
N LEU A 140 16.45 1.90 9.69
CA LEU A 140 15.75 2.95 8.94
C LEU A 140 14.28 2.98 9.36
N LEU A 141 13.83 4.10 9.90
CA LEU A 141 12.41 4.34 10.15
C LEU A 141 11.74 4.89 8.89
N VAL A 142 10.64 4.25 8.51
CA VAL A 142 9.80 4.61 7.38
C VAL A 142 8.41 4.97 7.88
N PRO A 143 8.10 6.26 8.03
CA PRO A 143 6.88 6.69 8.70
C PRO A 143 5.60 6.55 7.87
N SER A 144 5.71 6.42 6.54
CA SER A 144 4.54 6.35 5.65
C SER A 144 3.95 4.94 5.48
N THR A 145 4.56 3.91 6.06
CA THR A 145 4.00 2.55 6.04
C THR A 145 2.88 2.41 7.06
N GLY A 146 1.82 1.71 6.68
CA GLY A 146 0.71 1.40 7.57
C GLY A 146 -0.04 0.14 7.16
N VAL A 147 -1.19 -0.08 7.77
CA VAL A 147 -2.13 -1.15 7.43
C VAL A 147 -3.53 -0.59 7.28
N ILE A 148 -4.32 -1.18 6.40
CA ILE A 148 -5.70 -0.79 6.10
C ILE A 148 -6.60 -2.02 6.12
N ASP A 149 -7.84 -1.83 6.53
CA ASP A 149 -8.88 -2.84 6.32
C ASP A 149 -9.24 -2.93 4.84
N GLN A 150 -8.68 -3.93 4.17
CA GLN A 150 -8.89 -4.15 2.74
C GLN A 150 -10.35 -4.52 2.40
N HIS A 151 -11.10 -5.13 3.34
CA HIS A 151 -12.50 -5.45 3.11
C HIS A 151 -13.35 -4.19 3.10
N SER A 152 -13.20 -3.34 4.12
CA SER A 152 -13.86 -2.04 4.17
C SER A 152 -13.47 -1.15 2.98
N LEU A 153 -12.21 -1.21 2.55
CA LEU A 153 -11.74 -0.51 1.34
C LEU A 153 -12.50 -0.97 0.09
N MET A 154 -12.59 -2.28 -0.14
CA MET A 154 -13.32 -2.81 -1.31
C MET A 154 -14.82 -2.51 -1.26
N GLN A 155 -15.42 -2.53 -0.06
CA GLN A 155 -16.84 -2.18 0.11
C GLN A 155 -17.14 -0.70 -0.13
N SER A 156 -16.13 0.17 -0.01
CA SER A 156 -16.28 1.60 -0.24
C SER A 156 -16.23 2.00 -1.72
N TYR A 157 -15.80 1.09 -2.56
CA TYR A 157 -15.76 1.29 -4.01
C TYR A 157 -17.10 0.99 -4.67
#